data_24254b1eaa27130fea98a9c1111f19d8
#
_entry.id   24254b1eaa27130fea98a9c1111f19d8
#
_cell.length_a   1.000
_cell.length_b   1.000
_cell.length_c   1.000
_cell.angle_alpha   90.00
_cell.angle_beta   90.00
_cell.angle_gamma   90.00
#
_symmetry.space_group_name_H-M   'P 1'
#
loop_
_entity.id
_entity.type
_entity.pdbx_description
1 polymer ?
#
loop_
_entity_poly.entity_id
_entity_poly.type
_entity_poly.pdbx_seq_one_letter_code
_entity_poly.pdbx_strand_id
1 'polypeptide(L)'
;MTRLKNDTLLKALLRQPTEYTPVWLMRQAGRYLSEYNQTRARAGNFLALCKNPDFATEVTMQPLARFPLDAAILFSDILTIPDAMGLGLYFAEGEGPRFERPLREEWEIRALTVPDPAVHLSYVMDAVSQIRKTLDNRVPLIGFSGSPFTLACYMVEGAGGTDFRQIKTMLYRRPDLLHHILDINAQAVIAYLNAQIESGAQAVMIFDTWGGALSHAAYQQFSLRYMTQILAGLRRHQGGERIPSIVFTKGGGLWLESIADSGCDAVGLDWTVNIADARRRVGHKVALQGNLDPAVLFAEPEIIAAEVEQILADFGEGSGHIFNLGHGISQFTPPENALALVEAVHSLSRKFHRADAEQSSISATSG
;
A
#
# COMPACT_ATOMS: atom_id res chain seq x y z
N MET A 1 10.09 -17.47 -16.97
CA MET A 1 10.05 -17.18 -15.52
C MET A 1 9.36 -18.32 -14.80
N THR A 2 9.86 -18.73 -13.65
CA THR A 2 9.20 -19.78 -12.83
C THR A 2 7.90 -19.19 -12.26
N ARG A 3 6.80 -19.97 -12.38
CA ARG A 3 5.47 -19.57 -11.90
C ARG A 3 5.48 -19.35 -10.38
N LEU A 4 4.70 -18.40 -9.87
CA LEU A 4 4.47 -18.23 -8.44
C LEU A 4 3.89 -19.51 -7.82
N LYS A 5 4.38 -19.87 -6.63
CA LYS A 5 3.85 -21.00 -5.85
C LYS A 5 2.48 -20.65 -5.25
N ASN A 6 2.29 -19.38 -4.87
CA ASN A 6 1.00 -18.81 -4.46
C ASN A 6 0.76 -17.50 -5.23
N ASP A 7 -0.18 -17.51 -6.14
CA ASP A 7 -0.61 -16.37 -6.97
C ASP A 7 -1.99 -15.82 -6.54
N THR A 8 -2.54 -16.28 -5.41
CA THR A 8 -3.90 -15.98 -4.95
C THR A 8 -4.15 -14.47 -4.82
N LEU A 9 -3.17 -13.71 -4.30
CA LEU A 9 -3.30 -12.25 -4.24
C LEU A 9 -3.49 -11.62 -5.62
N LEU A 10 -2.64 -12.00 -6.60
CA LEU A 10 -2.71 -11.41 -7.94
C LEU A 10 -4.03 -11.75 -8.63
N LYS A 11 -4.51 -12.98 -8.47
CA LYS A 11 -5.82 -13.40 -8.96
C LYS A 11 -6.95 -12.57 -8.33
N ALA A 12 -6.94 -12.43 -7.01
CA ALA A 12 -7.95 -11.64 -6.30
C ALA A 12 -7.94 -10.15 -6.74
N LEU A 13 -6.77 -9.54 -6.90
CA LEU A 13 -6.62 -8.17 -7.40
C LEU A 13 -7.19 -8.01 -8.82
N LEU A 14 -7.10 -9.04 -9.66
CA LEU A 14 -7.66 -9.08 -11.01
C LEU A 14 -9.09 -9.62 -11.06
N ARG A 15 -9.72 -9.85 -9.90
CA ARG A 15 -11.07 -10.38 -9.75
C ARG A 15 -11.26 -11.74 -10.43
N GLN A 16 -10.20 -12.54 -10.47
CA GLN A 16 -10.22 -13.93 -10.93
C GLN A 16 -10.59 -14.85 -9.77
N PRO A 17 -11.16 -16.03 -10.06
CA PRO A 17 -11.50 -17.04 -9.05
C PRO A 17 -10.31 -17.44 -8.17
N THR A 18 -10.55 -17.57 -6.88
CA THR A 18 -9.60 -18.03 -5.87
C THR A 18 -10.25 -19.06 -4.95
N GLU A 19 -9.46 -19.92 -4.31
CA GLU A 19 -9.96 -20.93 -3.38
C GLU A 19 -10.29 -20.37 -1.99
N TYR A 20 -9.72 -19.21 -1.66
CA TYR A 20 -9.89 -18.50 -0.40
C TYR A 20 -9.53 -17.02 -0.59
N THR A 21 -9.88 -16.17 0.38
CA THR A 21 -9.51 -14.76 0.38
C THR A 21 -8.05 -14.60 0.80
N PRO A 22 -7.16 -14.06 -0.07
CA PRO A 22 -5.77 -13.82 0.31
C PRO A 22 -5.66 -12.72 1.36
N VAL A 23 -4.64 -12.83 2.21
CA VAL A 23 -4.37 -11.88 3.29
C VAL A 23 -2.93 -11.42 3.31
N TRP A 24 -2.73 -10.12 3.45
CA TRP A 24 -1.48 -9.48 3.85
C TRP A 24 -1.81 -8.32 4.79
N LEU A 25 -0.84 -7.81 5.54
CA LEU A 25 -1.09 -6.78 6.54
C LEU A 25 -0.29 -5.52 6.25
N MET A 26 -0.96 -4.38 6.20
CA MET A 26 -0.30 -3.08 6.09
C MET A 26 0.63 -2.87 7.28
N ARG A 27 1.91 -2.59 7.01
CA ARG A 27 3.02 -2.53 7.99
C ARG A 27 3.34 -3.89 8.64
N GLN A 28 3.14 -4.99 7.92
CA GLN A 28 3.43 -6.35 8.41
C GLN A 28 4.88 -6.55 8.91
N ALA A 29 5.87 -5.90 8.32
CA ALA A 29 7.18 -5.71 8.93
C ALA A 29 7.14 -4.47 9.83
N GLY A 30 7.22 -4.65 11.13
CA GLY A 30 7.02 -3.55 12.05
C GLY A 30 7.40 -3.82 13.51
N ARG A 31 7.33 -2.79 14.31
CA ARG A 31 7.80 -2.77 15.72
C ARG A 31 7.06 -3.73 16.67
N TYR A 32 5.96 -4.33 16.25
CA TYR A 32 5.28 -5.37 17.02
C TYR A 32 6.04 -6.71 16.99
N LEU A 33 7.00 -6.88 16.07
CA LEU A 33 7.87 -8.05 15.96
C LEU A 33 9.20 -7.81 16.69
N SER A 34 9.58 -8.73 17.58
CA SER A 34 10.86 -8.64 18.31
C SER A 34 12.06 -8.71 17.38
N GLU A 35 12.01 -9.57 16.35
CA GLU A 35 13.04 -9.72 15.33
C GLU A 35 13.24 -8.45 14.49
N TYR A 36 12.14 -7.73 14.19
CA TYR A 36 12.24 -6.44 13.53
C TYR A 36 12.98 -5.41 14.40
N ASN A 37 12.67 -5.35 15.68
CA ASN A 37 13.32 -4.43 16.61
C ASN A 37 14.82 -4.74 16.76
N GLN A 38 15.21 -6.01 16.75
CA GLN A 38 16.62 -6.43 16.76
C GLN A 38 17.36 -5.97 15.50
N THR A 39 16.76 -6.17 14.32
CA THR A 39 17.34 -5.73 13.04
C THR A 39 17.45 -4.21 12.99
N ARG A 40 16.41 -3.49 13.44
CA ARG A 40 16.41 -2.02 13.52
C ARG A 40 17.51 -1.50 14.45
N ALA A 41 17.74 -2.15 15.59
CA ALA A 41 18.82 -1.80 16.53
C ALA A 41 20.20 -2.00 15.88
N ARG A 42 20.43 -3.10 15.12
CA ARG A 42 21.66 -3.33 14.37
C ARG A 42 21.89 -2.29 13.27
N ALA A 43 20.85 -1.83 12.62
CA ALA A 43 20.93 -0.77 11.61
C ALA A 43 21.25 0.62 12.21
N GLY A 44 20.97 0.82 13.49
CA GLY A 44 21.22 2.05 14.24
C GLY A 44 20.03 3.03 14.21
N ASN A 45 19.42 3.28 13.06
CA ASN A 45 18.24 4.12 12.92
C ASN A 45 17.34 3.67 11.77
N PHE A 46 16.16 4.28 11.66
CA PHE A 46 15.17 3.89 10.67
C PHE A 46 15.62 4.16 9.22
N LEU A 47 16.29 5.28 8.96
CA LEU A 47 16.78 5.59 7.61
C LEU A 47 17.90 4.64 7.19
N ALA A 48 18.81 4.31 8.10
CA ALA A 48 19.85 3.32 7.83
C ALA A 48 19.25 1.94 7.53
N LEU A 49 18.17 1.57 8.23
CA LEU A 49 17.41 0.35 7.95
C LEU A 49 16.79 0.37 6.54
N CYS A 50 16.11 1.47 6.16
CA CYS A 50 15.46 1.60 4.85
C CYS A 50 16.46 1.70 3.69
N LYS A 51 17.60 2.36 3.91
CA LYS A 51 18.62 2.62 2.87
C LYS A 51 19.62 1.48 2.67
N ASN A 52 19.50 0.41 3.44
CA ASN A 52 20.34 -0.78 3.29
C ASN A 52 19.51 -1.95 2.72
N PRO A 53 19.82 -2.43 1.50
CA PRO A 53 19.06 -3.50 0.85
C PRO A 53 19.03 -4.82 1.64
N ASP A 54 20.12 -5.16 2.35
CA ASP A 54 20.20 -6.38 3.16
C ASP A 54 19.24 -6.31 4.35
N PHE A 55 19.25 -5.20 5.09
CA PHE A 55 18.33 -5.00 6.20
C PHE A 55 16.87 -4.88 5.73
N ALA A 56 16.61 -4.16 4.64
CA ALA A 56 15.27 -4.05 4.05
C ALA A 56 14.74 -5.44 3.64
N THR A 57 15.59 -6.28 3.06
CA THR A 57 15.26 -7.67 2.71
C THR A 57 14.97 -8.49 3.95
N GLU A 58 15.86 -8.44 4.95
CA GLU A 58 15.69 -9.19 6.19
C GLU A 58 14.34 -8.89 6.85
N VAL A 59 14.02 -7.61 7.07
CA VAL A 59 12.75 -7.23 7.72
C VAL A 59 11.52 -7.52 6.87
N THR A 60 11.62 -7.47 5.54
CA THR A 60 10.53 -7.87 4.65
C THR A 60 10.22 -9.36 4.79
N MET A 61 11.23 -10.20 4.98
CA MET A 61 11.07 -11.65 5.07
C MET A 61 10.58 -12.13 6.44
N GLN A 62 10.81 -11.38 7.52
CA GLN A 62 10.46 -11.76 8.89
C GLN A 62 8.98 -12.11 9.08
N PRO A 63 8.00 -11.27 8.68
CA PRO A 63 6.59 -11.64 8.83
C PRO A 63 6.18 -12.87 8.01
N LEU A 64 6.80 -13.09 6.85
CA LEU A 64 6.54 -14.26 6.02
C LEU A 64 7.13 -15.56 6.58
N ALA A 65 8.16 -15.45 7.43
CA ALA A 65 8.68 -16.61 8.17
C ALA A 65 7.77 -16.97 9.36
N ARG A 66 7.04 -16.00 9.88
CA ARG A 66 6.21 -16.13 11.08
C ARG A 66 4.74 -16.42 10.77
N PHE A 67 4.21 -15.84 9.70
CA PHE A 67 2.80 -15.92 9.33
C PHE A 67 2.64 -16.46 7.90
N PRO A 68 1.60 -17.25 7.62
CA PRO A 68 1.30 -17.73 6.27
C PRO A 68 0.64 -16.66 5.41
N LEU A 69 1.31 -15.51 5.22
CA LEU A 69 0.82 -14.39 4.42
C LEU A 69 0.87 -14.69 2.92
N ASP A 70 -0.06 -14.12 2.17
CA ASP A 70 -0.21 -14.33 0.72
C ASP A 70 0.54 -13.30 -0.12
N ALA A 71 1.21 -12.33 0.50
CA ALA A 71 2.08 -11.38 -0.18
C ALA A 71 3.20 -10.87 0.73
N ALA A 72 4.32 -10.52 0.10
CA ALA A 72 5.32 -9.62 0.65
C ALA A 72 5.02 -8.18 0.21
N ILE A 73 5.31 -7.21 1.06
CA ILE A 73 5.40 -5.81 0.66
C ILE A 73 6.81 -5.31 0.93
N LEU A 74 7.36 -4.57 -0.03
CA LEU A 74 8.65 -3.91 0.10
C LEU A 74 8.73 -3.13 1.42
N PHE A 75 9.82 -3.32 2.18
CA PHE A 75 10.10 -2.44 3.30
C PHE A 75 10.84 -1.19 2.82
N SER A 76 10.18 -0.05 2.94
CA SER A 76 10.69 1.27 2.58
C SER A 76 9.85 2.34 3.29
N ASP A 77 10.08 3.62 2.97
CA ASP A 77 9.26 4.73 3.44
C ASP A 77 8.66 5.49 2.25
N ILE A 78 7.44 6.04 2.42
CA ILE A 78 6.80 6.86 1.39
C ILE A 78 7.56 8.16 1.11
N LEU A 79 8.38 8.63 2.06
CA LEU A 79 9.10 9.91 1.99
C LEU A 79 10.48 9.80 1.32
N THR A 80 10.83 8.64 0.76
CA THR A 80 12.07 8.46 0.00
C THR A 80 12.16 9.38 -1.22
N ILE A 81 11.02 9.63 -1.90
CA ILE A 81 10.97 10.55 -3.05
C ILE A 81 11.27 12.00 -2.64
N PRO A 82 10.58 12.61 -1.65
CA PRO A 82 10.95 13.95 -1.17
C PRO A 82 12.38 14.04 -0.63
N ASP A 83 12.89 12.98 0.01
CA ASP A 83 14.29 12.91 0.45
C ASP A 83 15.24 12.97 -0.75
N ALA A 84 14.96 12.20 -1.80
CA ALA A 84 15.72 12.22 -3.05
C ALA A 84 15.64 13.58 -3.79
N MET A 85 14.57 14.35 -3.58
CA MET A 85 14.45 15.73 -4.06
C MET A 85 15.30 16.73 -3.25
N GLY A 86 15.96 16.28 -2.19
CA GLY A 86 16.88 17.09 -1.40
C GLY A 86 16.24 17.78 -0.19
N LEU A 87 15.03 17.38 0.25
CA LEU A 87 14.39 18.02 1.41
C LEU A 87 15.02 17.63 2.75
N GLY A 88 15.86 16.57 2.80
CA GLY A 88 16.58 16.16 4.00
C GLY A 88 15.67 15.50 5.03
N LEU A 89 15.27 14.25 4.76
CA LEU A 89 14.45 13.46 5.67
C LEU A 89 15.24 13.03 6.91
N TYR A 90 14.67 13.23 8.09
CA TYR A 90 15.18 12.70 9.34
C TYR A 90 14.04 12.26 10.26
N PHE A 91 14.36 11.45 11.26
CA PHE A 91 13.41 10.96 12.25
C PHE A 91 13.85 11.48 13.63
N ALA A 92 13.05 12.37 14.22
CA ALA A 92 13.22 12.81 15.59
C ALA A 92 12.69 11.72 16.55
N GLU A 93 13.38 11.55 17.67
CA GLU A 93 12.99 10.56 18.70
C GLU A 93 11.56 10.85 19.19
N GLY A 94 10.66 9.86 19.05
CA GLY A 94 9.27 9.98 19.49
C GLY A 94 8.35 10.84 18.60
N GLU A 95 8.87 11.54 17.58
CA GLU A 95 8.09 12.55 16.83
C GLU A 95 7.76 12.14 15.36
N GLY A 96 8.31 11.03 14.88
CA GLY A 96 8.09 10.58 13.48
C GLY A 96 8.96 11.31 12.45
N PRO A 97 8.61 11.22 11.15
CA PRO A 97 9.39 11.79 10.07
C PRO A 97 9.30 13.32 10.01
N ARG A 98 10.42 13.95 9.72
CA ARG A 98 10.56 15.39 9.51
C ARG A 98 11.48 15.71 8.33
N PHE A 99 11.30 16.89 7.75
CA PHE A 99 12.19 17.44 6.74
C PHE A 99 12.98 18.65 7.28
N GLU A 100 14.28 18.70 6.97
CA GLU A 100 15.15 19.83 7.29
C GLU A 100 14.76 21.08 6.48
N ARG A 101 14.34 20.89 5.24
CA ARG A 101 13.99 21.92 4.27
C ARG A 101 12.56 21.77 3.76
N PRO A 102 11.54 22.02 4.59
CA PRO A 102 10.17 22.02 4.12
C PRO A 102 9.95 23.19 3.16
N LEU A 103 9.12 22.97 2.14
CA LEU A 103 8.84 23.96 1.10
C LEU A 103 8.05 25.16 1.67
N ARG A 104 8.62 26.36 1.57
CA ARG A 104 8.01 27.60 2.06
C ARG A 104 7.93 28.68 0.99
N GLU A 105 8.98 28.82 0.20
CA GLU A 105 9.14 29.90 -0.76
C GLU A 105 8.85 29.43 -2.19
N GLU A 106 8.31 30.32 -3.00
CA GLU A 106 7.99 30.02 -4.40
C GLU A 106 9.20 29.52 -5.20
N TRP A 107 10.37 30.11 -4.96
CA TRP A 107 11.58 29.72 -5.69
C TRP A 107 12.03 28.30 -5.36
N GLU A 108 11.85 27.84 -4.11
CA GLU A 108 12.12 26.45 -3.68
C GLU A 108 11.20 25.48 -4.41
N ILE A 109 9.90 25.83 -4.45
CA ILE A 109 8.89 25.01 -5.12
C ILE A 109 9.18 24.90 -6.61
N ARG A 110 9.50 26.03 -7.27
CA ARG A 110 9.81 26.04 -8.70
C ARG A 110 11.13 25.37 -9.06
N ALA A 111 12.03 25.21 -8.11
CA ALA A 111 13.30 24.49 -8.28
C ALA A 111 13.18 22.97 -8.13
N LEU A 112 12.01 22.46 -7.73
CA LEU A 112 11.79 21.01 -7.61
C LEU A 112 12.02 20.31 -8.95
N THR A 113 12.70 19.18 -8.90
CA THR A 113 12.95 18.32 -10.07
C THR A 113 12.58 16.87 -9.77
N VAL A 114 12.25 16.13 -10.80
CA VAL A 114 11.99 14.69 -10.68
C VAL A 114 13.31 13.97 -10.44
N PRO A 115 13.49 13.25 -9.31
CA PRO A 115 14.70 12.47 -9.07
C PRO A 115 14.75 11.25 -10.00
N ASP A 116 15.93 10.94 -10.52
CA ASP A 116 16.15 9.68 -11.23
C ASP A 116 16.21 8.52 -10.24
N PRO A 117 15.28 7.54 -10.32
CA PRO A 117 15.26 6.40 -9.39
C PRO A 117 16.54 5.55 -9.46
N ALA A 118 17.18 5.43 -10.61
CA ALA A 118 18.39 4.65 -10.78
C ALA A 118 19.60 5.27 -10.07
N VAL A 119 19.60 6.58 -9.88
CA VAL A 119 20.69 7.33 -9.24
C VAL A 119 20.38 7.59 -7.75
N HIS A 120 19.19 8.13 -7.47
CA HIS A 120 18.87 8.66 -6.13
C HIS A 120 18.16 7.67 -5.23
N LEU A 121 17.55 6.61 -5.80
CA LEU A 121 16.73 5.61 -5.12
C LEU A 121 17.18 4.18 -5.45
N SER A 122 18.42 3.98 -5.95
CA SER A 122 18.95 2.68 -6.34
C SER A 122 18.88 1.65 -5.22
N TYR A 123 19.09 2.06 -3.97
CA TYR A 123 18.96 1.18 -2.80
C TYR A 123 17.58 0.54 -2.66
N VAL A 124 16.52 1.22 -3.12
CA VAL A 124 15.16 0.64 -3.14
C VAL A 124 15.06 -0.43 -4.23
N MET A 125 15.61 -0.16 -5.41
CA MET A 125 15.57 -1.10 -6.55
C MET A 125 16.40 -2.35 -6.24
N ASP A 126 17.55 -2.17 -5.57
CA ASP A 126 18.37 -3.25 -5.08
C ASP A 126 17.61 -4.11 -4.05
N ALA A 127 16.94 -3.47 -3.10
CA ALA A 127 16.08 -4.17 -2.13
C ALA A 127 14.97 -4.96 -2.82
N VAL A 128 14.23 -4.36 -3.78
CA VAL A 128 13.19 -5.05 -4.55
C VAL A 128 13.74 -6.29 -5.24
N SER A 129 14.89 -6.16 -5.93
CA SER A 129 15.54 -7.26 -6.65
C SER A 129 15.98 -8.37 -5.70
N GLN A 130 16.54 -8.01 -4.56
CA GLN A 130 17.03 -8.96 -3.54
C GLN A 130 15.87 -9.68 -2.85
N ILE A 131 14.79 -8.97 -2.50
CA ILE A 131 13.57 -9.55 -1.93
C ILE A 131 12.95 -10.53 -2.92
N ARG A 132 12.80 -10.15 -4.20
CA ARG A 132 12.27 -11.04 -5.25
C ARG A 132 13.03 -12.34 -5.36
N LYS A 133 14.38 -12.27 -5.31
CA LYS A 133 15.25 -13.44 -5.33
C LYS A 133 15.08 -14.30 -4.08
N THR A 134 15.03 -13.67 -2.90
CA THR A 134 14.91 -14.37 -1.60
C THR A 134 13.53 -15.01 -1.42
N LEU A 135 12.46 -14.41 -1.97
CA LEU A 135 11.12 -15.00 -1.98
C LEU A 135 11.03 -16.32 -2.75
N ASP A 136 11.91 -16.57 -3.69
CA ASP A 136 11.91 -17.79 -4.53
C ASP A 136 10.52 -18.15 -5.06
N ASN A 137 9.80 -17.15 -5.57
CA ASN A 137 8.42 -17.25 -6.07
C ASN A 137 7.39 -17.79 -5.05
N ARG A 138 7.65 -17.74 -3.75
CA ARG A 138 6.73 -18.22 -2.71
C ARG A 138 5.41 -17.46 -2.74
N VAL A 139 5.47 -16.13 -2.72
CA VAL A 139 4.34 -15.19 -2.81
C VAL A 139 4.72 -13.98 -3.66
N PRO A 140 3.76 -13.19 -4.18
CA PRO A 140 4.07 -11.97 -4.91
C PRO A 140 4.65 -10.88 -4.00
N LEU A 141 5.44 -9.98 -4.60
CA LEU A 141 5.97 -8.78 -3.98
C LEU A 141 5.18 -7.55 -4.41
N ILE A 142 4.68 -6.81 -3.43
CA ILE A 142 4.02 -5.51 -3.64
C ILE A 142 5.07 -4.40 -3.49
N GLY A 143 5.20 -3.56 -4.54
CA GLY A 143 5.87 -2.28 -4.47
C GLY A 143 4.90 -1.17 -4.06
N PHE A 144 5.39 -0.01 -3.63
CA PHE A 144 4.49 1.07 -3.23
C PHE A 144 5.12 2.46 -3.29
N SER A 145 4.26 3.46 -3.22
CA SER A 145 4.62 4.87 -3.02
C SER A 145 3.51 5.59 -2.25
N GLY A 146 3.84 6.74 -1.67
CA GLY A 146 2.84 7.70 -1.25
C GLY A 146 2.16 8.36 -2.44
N SER A 147 0.92 8.84 -2.27
CA SER A 147 0.25 9.67 -3.29
C SER A 147 0.91 11.05 -3.40
N PRO A 148 0.79 11.73 -4.54
CA PRO A 148 1.33 13.08 -4.70
C PRO A 148 0.87 14.06 -3.64
N PHE A 149 -0.41 14.01 -3.23
CA PHE A 149 -0.93 14.88 -2.18
C PHE A 149 -0.38 14.52 -0.79
N THR A 150 -0.31 13.23 -0.45
CA THR A 150 0.28 12.79 0.82
C THR A 150 1.75 13.23 0.92
N LEU A 151 2.53 13.05 -0.15
CA LEU A 151 3.92 13.54 -0.20
C LEU A 151 3.99 15.05 -0.03
N ALA A 152 3.13 15.81 -0.76
CA ALA A 152 3.08 17.27 -0.67
C ALA A 152 2.74 17.75 0.75
N CYS A 153 1.85 17.05 1.48
CA CYS A 153 1.58 17.36 2.88
C CYS A 153 2.86 17.38 3.72
N TYR A 154 3.67 16.33 3.65
CA TYR A 154 4.93 16.27 4.37
C TYR A 154 5.95 17.30 3.88
N MET A 155 6.04 17.50 2.56
CA MET A 155 6.97 18.47 1.96
C MET A 155 6.67 19.90 2.39
N VAL A 156 5.38 20.26 2.51
CA VAL A 156 4.94 21.62 2.88
C VAL A 156 4.83 21.79 4.40
N GLU A 157 4.25 20.83 5.12
CA GLU A 157 4.13 20.93 6.59
C GLU A 157 5.49 20.73 7.28
N GLY A 158 6.37 19.91 6.70
CA GLY A 158 7.68 19.55 7.25
C GLY A 158 7.63 18.39 8.26
N ALA A 159 6.44 17.92 8.63
CA ALA A 159 6.23 16.83 9.57
C ALA A 159 4.88 16.14 9.31
N GLY A 160 4.67 14.96 9.90
CA GLY A 160 3.37 14.31 9.97
C GLY A 160 2.52 14.78 11.17
N GLY A 161 1.22 14.43 11.15
CA GLY A 161 0.33 14.66 12.29
C GLY A 161 -0.04 16.12 12.55
N THR A 162 0.05 16.98 11.53
CA THR A 162 -0.31 18.40 11.59
C THR A 162 -1.80 18.63 11.34
N ASP A 163 -2.26 19.88 11.52
CA ASP A 163 -3.60 20.33 11.14
C ASP A 163 -3.73 20.66 9.63
N PHE A 164 -2.65 20.44 8.85
CA PHE A 164 -2.55 20.74 7.42
C PHE A 164 -2.77 22.22 7.07
N ARG A 165 -2.48 23.13 7.99
CA ARG A 165 -2.74 24.54 7.80
C ARG A 165 -1.93 25.14 6.65
N GLN A 166 -0.65 24.79 6.52
CA GLN A 166 0.21 25.36 5.48
C GLN A 166 -0.23 24.90 4.09
N ILE A 167 -0.39 23.59 3.89
CA ILE A 167 -0.78 23.06 2.58
C ILE A 167 -2.19 23.47 2.18
N LYS A 168 -3.15 23.55 3.13
CA LYS A 168 -4.51 24.05 2.85
C LYS A 168 -4.51 25.56 2.56
N THR A 169 -3.66 26.33 3.22
CA THR A 169 -3.46 27.74 2.86
C THR A 169 -2.93 27.86 1.45
N MET A 170 -1.92 27.07 1.08
CA MET A 170 -1.36 27.05 -0.29
C MET A 170 -2.44 26.65 -1.31
N LEU A 171 -3.22 25.61 -1.02
CA LEU A 171 -4.31 25.12 -1.87
C LEU A 171 -5.29 26.24 -2.27
N TYR A 172 -5.66 27.11 -1.32
CA TYR A 172 -6.61 28.18 -1.59
C TYR A 172 -6.00 29.50 -2.05
N ARG A 173 -4.78 29.82 -1.64
CA ARG A 173 -4.12 31.10 -1.96
C ARG A 173 -3.18 31.03 -3.15
N ARG A 174 -2.52 29.88 -3.35
CA ARG A 174 -1.54 29.64 -4.42
C ARG A 174 -1.71 28.23 -5.00
N PRO A 175 -2.91 27.92 -5.56
CA PRO A 175 -3.16 26.61 -6.17
C PRO A 175 -2.18 26.27 -7.29
N ASP A 176 -1.65 27.28 -7.99
CA ASP A 176 -0.61 27.15 -9.01
C ASP A 176 0.65 26.47 -8.48
N LEU A 177 1.11 26.86 -7.28
CA LEU A 177 2.29 26.28 -6.64
C LEU A 177 2.01 24.85 -6.15
N LEU A 178 0.83 24.62 -5.56
CA LEU A 178 0.46 23.27 -5.14
C LEU A 178 0.34 22.33 -6.33
N HIS A 179 -0.29 22.74 -7.42
CA HIS A 179 -0.35 21.95 -8.65
C HIS A 179 1.05 21.65 -9.21
N HIS A 180 2.00 22.59 -9.11
CA HIS A 180 3.39 22.32 -9.51
C HIS A 180 4.04 21.22 -8.66
N ILE A 181 3.91 21.30 -7.32
CA ILE A 181 4.42 20.23 -6.41
C ILE A 181 3.79 18.89 -6.76
N LEU A 182 2.47 18.85 -6.94
CA LEU A 182 1.73 17.63 -7.22
C LEU A 182 2.08 17.01 -8.56
N ASP A 183 2.34 17.82 -9.59
CA ASP A 183 2.76 17.34 -10.91
C ASP A 183 4.17 16.73 -10.86
N ILE A 184 5.12 17.41 -10.21
CA ILE A 184 6.48 16.87 -10.00
C ILE A 184 6.42 15.56 -9.19
N ASN A 185 5.61 15.52 -8.11
CA ASN A 185 5.42 14.30 -7.32
C ASN A 185 4.81 13.17 -8.17
N ALA A 186 3.81 13.46 -9.01
CA ALA A 186 3.20 12.46 -9.86
C ALA A 186 4.20 11.87 -10.85
N GLN A 187 5.00 12.70 -11.52
CA GLN A 187 6.06 12.27 -12.42
C GLN A 187 7.11 11.42 -11.68
N ALA A 188 7.52 11.85 -10.47
CA ALA A 188 8.46 11.11 -9.65
C ALA A 188 7.91 9.74 -9.22
N VAL A 189 6.63 9.68 -8.81
CA VAL A 189 5.97 8.42 -8.41
C VAL A 189 5.84 7.48 -9.63
N ILE A 190 5.51 7.98 -10.82
CA ILE A 190 5.48 7.16 -12.05
C ILE A 190 6.85 6.54 -12.30
N ALA A 191 7.91 7.33 -12.30
CA ALA A 191 9.27 6.85 -12.51
C ALA A 191 9.67 5.81 -11.43
N TYR A 192 9.37 6.10 -10.18
CA TYR A 192 9.70 5.27 -9.02
C TYR A 192 8.96 3.92 -9.01
N LEU A 193 7.65 3.92 -9.26
CA LEU A 193 6.88 2.68 -9.32
C LEU A 193 7.24 1.84 -10.54
N ASN A 194 7.50 2.46 -11.69
CA ASN A 194 7.97 1.74 -12.88
C ASN A 194 9.34 1.10 -12.66
N ALA A 195 10.25 1.78 -11.96
CA ALA A 195 11.55 1.20 -11.58
C ALA A 195 11.39 0.03 -10.60
N GLN A 196 10.45 0.08 -9.65
CA GLN A 196 10.13 -1.04 -8.77
C GLN A 196 9.56 -2.23 -9.57
N ILE A 197 8.69 -1.99 -10.56
CA ILE A 197 8.17 -3.04 -11.45
C ILE A 197 9.32 -3.68 -12.24
N GLU A 198 10.19 -2.89 -12.84
CA GLU A 198 11.37 -3.37 -13.57
C GLU A 198 12.30 -4.21 -12.69
N SER A 199 12.44 -3.83 -11.42
CA SER A 199 13.25 -4.54 -10.42
C SER A 199 12.58 -5.80 -9.86
N GLY A 200 11.27 -6.01 -10.13
CA GLY A 200 10.59 -7.26 -9.83
C GLY A 200 9.34 -7.18 -8.97
N ALA A 201 8.80 -5.99 -8.67
CA ALA A 201 7.49 -5.86 -8.03
C ALA A 201 6.39 -6.40 -8.95
N GLN A 202 5.45 -7.17 -8.39
CA GLN A 202 4.41 -7.89 -9.13
C GLN A 202 3.02 -7.30 -8.91
N ALA A 203 2.89 -6.38 -7.99
CA ALA A 203 1.77 -5.47 -7.81
C ALA A 203 2.31 -4.15 -7.26
N VAL A 204 1.58 -3.05 -7.41
CA VAL A 204 1.96 -1.75 -6.84
C VAL A 204 0.79 -1.12 -6.11
N MET A 205 1.11 -0.36 -5.04
CA MET A 205 0.11 0.31 -4.23
C MET A 205 0.46 1.79 -4.03
N ILE A 206 -0.56 2.65 -4.13
CA ILE A 206 -0.46 4.09 -3.86
C ILE A 206 -1.17 4.36 -2.55
N PHE A 207 -0.44 4.91 -1.56
CA PHE A 207 -0.97 5.28 -0.25
C PHE A 207 -1.32 6.76 -0.21
N ASP A 208 -2.61 7.07 -0.22
CA ASP A 208 -3.15 8.42 -0.07
C ASP A 208 -3.66 8.65 1.37
N THR A 209 -2.72 8.60 2.31
CA THR A 209 -3.02 8.67 3.75
C THR A 209 -3.74 9.96 4.14
N TRP A 210 -3.46 11.07 3.46
CA TRP A 210 -3.98 12.39 3.80
C TRP A 210 -5.06 12.92 2.86
N GLY A 211 -5.44 12.15 1.83
CA GLY A 211 -6.52 12.54 0.89
C GLY A 211 -7.85 12.84 1.58
N GLY A 212 -8.18 12.08 2.63
CA GLY A 212 -9.39 12.28 3.42
C GLY A 212 -9.45 13.60 4.20
N ALA A 213 -8.35 14.36 4.29
CA ALA A 213 -8.34 15.70 4.89
C ALA A 213 -8.90 16.79 3.94
N LEU A 214 -9.14 16.47 2.67
CA LEU A 214 -9.62 17.38 1.64
C LEU A 214 -11.14 17.46 1.60
N SER A 215 -11.67 18.61 1.17
CA SER A 215 -13.07 18.72 0.77
C SER A 215 -13.33 17.93 -0.52
N HIS A 216 -14.58 17.63 -0.84
CA HIS A 216 -14.94 16.85 -2.02
C HIS A 216 -14.30 17.39 -3.32
N ALA A 217 -14.46 18.67 -3.61
CA ALA A 217 -13.92 19.29 -4.81
C ALA A 217 -12.37 19.31 -4.81
N ALA A 218 -11.77 19.59 -3.64
CA ALA A 218 -10.32 19.60 -3.50
C ALA A 218 -9.72 18.20 -3.65
N TYR A 219 -10.38 17.16 -3.16
CA TYR A 219 -9.95 15.78 -3.36
C TYR A 219 -9.86 15.43 -4.85
N GLN A 220 -10.87 15.76 -5.63
CA GLN A 220 -10.88 15.50 -7.08
C GLN A 220 -9.70 16.19 -7.78
N GLN A 221 -9.42 17.46 -7.42
CA GLN A 221 -8.44 18.29 -8.11
C GLN A 221 -7.00 18.08 -7.62
N PHE A 222 -6.79 17.85 -6.33
CA PHE A 222 -5.46 17.88 -5.71
C PHE A 222 -4.97 16.50 -5.24
N SER A 223 -5.83 15.48 -5.19
CA SER A 223 -5.40 14.11 -4.91
C SER A 223 -5.73 13.17 -6.08
N LEU A 224 -7.00 12.90 -6.35
CA LEU A 224 -7.43 11.87 -7.28
C LEU A 224 -6.91 12.10 -8.71
N ARG A 225 -6.95 13.33 -9.22
CA ARG A 225 -6.41 13.69 -10.54
C ARG A 225 -4.98 13.20 -10.73
N TYR A 226 -4.13 13.38 -9.73
CA TYR A 226 -2.72 13.01 -9.81
C TYR A 226 -2.49 11.51 -9.61
N MET A 227 -3.32 10.83 -8.82
CA MET A 227 -3.31 9.37 -8.75
C MET A 227 -3.74 8.75 -10.08
N THR A 228 -4.75 9.32 -10.75
CA THR A 228 -5.18 8.91 -12.10
C THR A 228 -4.04 9.10 -13.12
N GLN A 229 -3.31 10.21 -13.04
CA GLN A 229 -2.12 10.45 -13.88
C GLN A 229 -1.05 9.38 -13.65
N ILE A 230 -0.79 9.00 -12.40
CA ILE A 230 0.16 7.92 -12.07
C ILE A 230 -0.31 6.62 -12.71
N LEU A 231 -1.56 6.21 -12.46
CA LEU A 231 -2.11 4.96 -12.97
C LEU A 231 -2.04 4.86 -14.50
N ALA A 232 -2.24 5.97 -15.21
CA ALA A 232 -2.10 6.05 -16.66
C ALA A 232 -0.62 5.90 -17.13
N GLY A 233 0.34 6.32 -16.30
CA GLY A 233 1.77 6.24 -16.58
C GLY A 233 2.46 4.95 -16.13
N LEU A 234 1.74 4.05 -15.44
CA LEU A 234 2.32 2.81 -14.96
C LEU A 234 2.53 1.78 -16.08
N ARG A 235 3.64 1.07 -15.97
CA ARG A 235 3.88 -0.15 -16.74
C ARG A 235 2.96 -1.26 -16.21
N ARG A 236 1.94 -1.60 -17.00
CA ARG A 236 0.90 -2.56 -16.63
C ARG A 236 1.25 -4.03 -16.89
N HIS A 237 2.39 -4.28 -17.53
CA HIS A 237 2.87 -5.63 -17.84
C HIS A 237 4.38 -5.72 -17.66
N GLN A 238 4.85 -6.83 -17.13
CA GLN A 238 6.25 -7.18 -16.98
C GLN A 238 6.45 -8.67 -17.22
N GLY A 239 7.33 -9.05 -18.15
CA GLY A 239 7.61 -10.45 -18.47
C GLY A 239 6.40 -11.26 -18.95
N GLY A 240 5.41 -10.61 -19.57
CA GLY A 240 4.16 -11.22 -20.03
C GLY A 240 3.04 -11.24 -18.96
N GLU A 241 3.34 -10.94 -17.71
CA GLU A 241 2.36 -10.92 -16.61
C GLU A 241 1.81 -9.50 -16.43
N ARG A 242 0.50 -9.41 -16.07
CA ARG A 242 -0.14 -8.14 -15.71
C ARG A 242 0.30 -7.74 -14.30
N ILE A 243 0.60 -6.46 -14.14
CA ILE A 243 0.94 -5.83 -12.85
C ILE A 243 -0.28 -5.06 -12.35
N PRO A 244 -1.04 -5.58 -11.38
CA PRO A 244 -2.18 -4.88 -10.82
C PRO A 244 -1.76 -3.72 -9.92
N SER A 245 -2.64 -2.71 -9.82
CA SER A 245 -2.45 -1.53 -9.00
C SER A 245 -3.56 -1.38 -7.97
N ILE A 246 -3.18 -0.94 -6.76
CA ILE A 246 -4.07 -0.70 -5.64
C ILE A 246 -4.00 0.78 -5.28
N VAL A 247 -5.14 1.42 -5.09
CA VAL A 247 -5.23 2.79 -4.56
C VAL A 247 -5.90 2.74 -3.19
N PHE A 248 -5.27 3.33 -2.19
CA PHE A 248 -5.80 3.45 -0.84
C PHE A 248 -5.87 4.92 -0.44
N THR A 249 -7.08 5.43 -0.17
CA THR A 249 -7.30 6.75 0.44
C THR A 249 -7.92 6.56 1.82
N LYS A 250 -7.22 6.96 2.87
CA LYS A 250 -7.80 6.99 4.22
C LYS A 250 -8.91 8.05 4.27
N GLY A 251 -10.11 7.65 4.71
CA GLY A 251 -11.30 8.51 4.65
C GLY A 251 -11.92 8.61 3.25
N GLY A 252 -11.51 7.74 2.30
CA GLY A 252 -11.96 7.78 0.90
C GLY A 252 -13.34 7.19 0.63
N GLY A 253 -14.05 6.69 1.63
CA GLY A 253 -15.33 5.99 1.46
C GLY A 253 -16.43 6.79 0.74
N LEU A 254 -16.37 8.12 0.79
CA LEU A 254 -17.30 8.99 0.06
C LEU A 254 -17.00 9.07 -1.45
N TRP A 255 -15.80 8.65 -1.89
CA TRP A 255 -15.33 8.82 -3.27
C TRP A 255 -15.03 7.49 -3.97
N LEU A 256 -15.61 6.38 -3.49
CA LEU A 256 -15.32 5.04 -4.00
C LEU A 256 -15.51 4.93 -5.51
N GLU A 257 -16.58 5.49 -6.06
CA GLU A 257 -16.85 5.47 -7.50
C GLU A 257 -15.77 6.21 -8.27
N SER A 258 -15.41 7.42 -7.81
CA SER A 258 -14.37 8.22 -8.45
C SER A 258 -12.99 7.52 -8.39
N ILE A 259 -12.67 6.87 -7.26
CA ILE A 259 -11.42 6.11 -7.11
C ILE A 259 -11.44 4.88 -8.03
N ALA A 260 -12.55 4.15 -8.09
CA ALA A 260 -12.70 2.99 -8.97
C ALA A 260 -12.59 3.36 -10.46
N ASP A 261 -13.02 4.57 -10.83
CA ASP A 261 -12.94 5.09 -12.20
C ASP A 261 -11.54 5.65 -12.56
N SER A 262 -10.60 5.72 -11.60
CA SER A 262 -9.22 6.21 -11.86
C SER A 262 -8.36 5.26 -12.69
N GLY A 263 -8.80 4.02 -12.92
CA GLY A 263 -8.05 3.00 -13.65
C GLY A 263 -7.23 2.05 -12.77
N CYS A 264 -7.44 2.05 -11.44
CA CYS A 264 -6.85 1.05 -10.55
C CYS A 264 -7.54 -0.32 -10.70
N ASP A 265 -6.85 -1.39 -10.32
CA ASP A 265 -7.42 -2.74 -10.30
C ASP A 265 -8.10 -3.04 -8.96
N ALA A 266 -7.67 -2.39 -7.89
CA ALA A 266 -8.24 -2.55 -6.57
C ALA A 266 -8.30 -1.24 -5.78
N VAL A 267 -9.32 -1.11 -4.91
CA VAL A 267 -9.47 -0.02 -3.95
C VAL A 267 -9.27 -0.56 -2.55
N GLY A 268 -8.31 0.04 -1.82
CA GLY A 268 -8.11 -0.20 -0.40
C GLY A 268 -9.10 0.62 0.43
N LEU A 269 -9.72 -0.02 1.41
CA LEU A 269 -10.72 0.55 2.30
C LEU A 269 -10.15 0.71 3.70
N ASP A 270 -10.41 1.83 4.35
CA ASP A 270 -10.19 1.93 5.79
C ASP A 270 -11.38 1.35 6.58
N TRP A 271 -11.22 1.22 7.89
CA TRP A 271 -12.22 0.57 8.76
C TRP A 271 -13.53 1.35 8.94
N THR A 272 -13.61 2.60 8.44
CA THR A 272 -14.84 3.40 8.54
C THR A 272 -15.84 3.08 7.44
N VAL A 273 -15.42 2.32 6.43
CA VAL A 273 -16.25 1.93 5.28
C VAL A 273 -16.91 0.58 5.55
N ASN A 274 -18.22 0.49 5.34
CA ASN A 274 -18.89 -0.81 5.28
C ASN A 274 -18.53 -1.52 3.97
N ILE A 275 -17.90 -2.70 4.06
CA ILE A 275 -17.40 -3.43 2.88
C ILE A 275 -18.54 -3.95 1.97
N ALA A 276 -19.70 -4.30 2.55
CA ALA A 276 -20.88 -4.69 1.76
C ALA A 276 -21.39 -3.53 0.90
N ASP A 277 -21.39 -2.31 1.46
CA ASP A 277 -21.75 -1.10 0.72
C ASP A 277 -20.73 -0.80 -0.38
N ALA A 278 -19.44 -0.87 -0.06
CA ALA A 278 -18.37 -0.68 -1.04
C ALA A 278 -18.48 -1.70 -2.19
N ARG A 279 -18.75 -2.97 -1.88
CA ARG A 279 -18.94 -4.00 -2.88
C ARG A 279 -20.12 -3.71 -3.81
N ARG A 280 -21.25 -3.31 -3.25
CA ARG A 280 -22.45 -2.91 -4.02
C ARG A 280 -22.13 -1.78 -4.98
N ARG A 281 -21.40 -0.74 -4.50
CA ARG A 281 -21.08 0.46 -5.26
C ARG A 281 -20.04 0.21 -6.36
N VAL A 282 -18.95 -0.47 -6.06
CA VAL A 282 -17.80 -0.54 -6.98
C VAL A 282 -17.22 -1.95 -7.20
N GLY A 283 -17.67 -2.98 -6.48
CA GLY A 283 -17.14 -4.35 -6.61
C GLY A 283 -17.32 -4.98 -7.98
N HIS A 284 -18.23 -4.46 -8.80
CA HIS A 284 -18.38 -4.87 -10.20
C HIS A 284 -17.28 -4.32 -11.13
N LYS A 285 -16.56 -3.26 -10.71
CA LYS A 285 -15.47 -2.61 -11.48
C LYS A 285 -14.09 -3.02 -10.99
N VAL A 286 -13.86 -3.02 -9.67
CA VAL A 286 -12.55 -3.19 -9.03
C VAL A 286 -12.61 -4.22 -7.92
N ALA A 287 -11.46 -4.79 -7.57
CA ALA A 287 -11.31 -5.57 -6.36
C ALA A 287 -11.31 -4.63 -5.12
N LEU A 288 -11.66 -5.18 -3.96
CA LEU A 288 -11.68 -4.44 -2.68
C LEU A 288 -10.68 -5.06 -1.71
N GLN A 289 -9.85 -4.21 -1.11
CA GLN A 289 -8.88 -4.62 -0.11
C GLN A 289 -9.21 -4.01 1.25
N GLY A 290 -9.30 -4.83 2.25
CA GLY A 290 -9.51 -4.41 3.64
C GLY A 290 -10.53 -5.29 4.36
N ASN A 291 -11.12 -4.80 5.48
CA ASN A 291 -10.83 -3.49 6.10
C ASN A 291 -11.01 -3.53 7.63
N LEU A 292 -10.39 -4.55 8.25
CA LEU A 292 -10.49 -4.70 9.70
C LEU A 292 -9.88 -3.50 10.45
N ASP A 293 -10.56 -3.00 11.48
CA ASP A 293 -9.97 -2.02 12.39
C ASP A 293 -8.73 -2.65 13.07
N PRO A 294 -7.55 -2.01 12.93
CA PRO A 294 -6.33 -2.53 13.56
C PRO A 294 -6.45 -2.71 15.08
N ALA A 295 -7.35 -1.99 15.74
CA ALA A 295 -7.58 -2.08 17.19
C ALA A 295 -8.21 -3.42 17.59
N VAL A 296 -8.88 -4.14 16.70
CA VAL A 296 -9.41 -5.49 16.95
C VAL A 296 -8.29 -6.46 17.35
N LEU A 297 -7.07 -6.23 16.85
CA LEU A 297 -5.91 -7.06 17.19
C LEU A 297 -5.41 -6.90 18.65
N PHE A 298 -6.06 -6.07 19.46
CA PHE A 298 -5.84 -6.03 20.92
C PHE A 298 -6.78 -6.95 21.69
N ALA A 299 -7.77 -7.52 21.01
CA ALA A 299 -8.76 -8.40 21.63
C ALA A 299 -8.29 -9.87 21.67
N GLU A 300 -9.08 -10.72 22.32
CA GLU A 300 -8.87 -12.16 22.36
C GLU A 300 -9.06 -12.80 20.95
N PRO A 301 -8.39 -13.93 20.65
CA PRO A 301 -8.45 -14.58 19.33
C PRO A 301 -9.87 -14.89 18.84
N GLU A 302 -10.80 -15.22 19.74
CA GLU A 302 -12.19 -15.52 19.41
C GLU A 302 -12.91 -14.27 18.88
N ILE A 303 -12.63 -13.10 19.43
CA ILE A 303 -13.18 -11.83 18.96
C ILE A 303 -12.57 -11.46 17.61
N ILE A 304 -11.26 -11.65 17.43
CA ILE A 304 -10.58 -11.44 16.16
C ILE A 304 -11.23 -12.32 15.07
N ALA A 305 -11.45 -13.60 15.35
CA ALA A 305 -12.07 -14.53 14.40
C ALA A 305 -13.51 -14.12 14.06
N ALA A 306 -14.29 -13.65 15.03
CA ALA A 306 -15.66 -13.19 14.81
C ALA A 306 -15.70 -11.93 13.90
N GLU A 307 -14.83 -10.95 14.13
CA GLU A 307 -14.74 -9.74 13.30
C GLU A 307 -14.24 -10.08 11.87
N VAL A 308 -13.31 -11.02 11.73
CA VAL A 308 -12.88 -11.53 10.41
C VAL A 308 -14.07 -12.18 9.70
N GLU A 309 -14.82 -13.04 10.37
CA GLU A 309 -15.98 -13.72 9.79
C GLU A 309 -17.05 -12.72 9.34
N GLN A 310 -17.29 -11.67 10.14
CA GLN A 310 -18.25 -10.62 9.80
C GLN A 310 -17.85 -9.90 8.50
N ILE A 311 -16.58 -9.48 8.36
CA ILE A 311 -16.09 -8.81 7.15
C ILE A 311 -16.18 -9.73 5.92
N LEU A 312 -15.83 -11.01 6.08
CA LEU A 312 -15.94 -12.00 5.01
C LEU A 312 -17.41 -12.21 4.59
N ALA A 313 -18.33 -12.28 5.55
CA ALA A 313 -19.76 -12.42 5.31
C ALA A 313 -20.35 -11.16 4.66
N ASP A 314 -19.95 -9.99 5.09
CA ASP A 314 -20.38 -8.71 4.54
C ASP A 314 -19.89 -8.53 3.09
N PHE A 315 -18.66 -8.97 2.78
CA PHE A 315 -18.22 -9.04 1.40
C PHE A 315 -19.03 -10.10 0.63
N GLY A 316 -19.27 -11.28 1.20
CA GLY A 316 -20.08 -12.35 0.62
C GLY A 316 -19.32 -13.20 -0.42
N GLU A 317 -20.06 -14.00 -1.19
CA GLU A 317 -19.52 -14.98 -2.15
C GLU A 317 -18.87 -14.33 -3.37
N GLY A 318 -17.83 -14.99 -3.92
CA GLY A 318 -17.15 -14.65 -5.16
C GLY A 318 -15.79 -13.97 -4.98
N SER A 319 -15.18 -13.65 -6.12
CA SER A 319 -13.80 -13.15 -6.21
C SER A 319 -13.66 -11.64 -5.99
N GLY A 320 -12.44 -11.18 -5.81
CA GLY A 320 -12.11 -9.74 -5.74
C GLY A 320 -12.03 -9.18 -4.33
N HIS A 321 -11.98 -10.02 -3.29
CA HIS A 321 -11.67 -9.60 -1.93
C HIS A 321 -10.21 -9.93 -1.59
N ILE A 322 -9.50 -8.94 -1.07
CA ILE A 322 -8.19 -9.09 -0.44
C ILE A 322 -8.34 -8.66 1.02
N PHE A 323 -8.13 -9.58 1.96
CA PHE A 323 -8.23 -9.22 3.37
C PHE A 323 -7.00 -8.42 3.81
N ASN A 324 -7.24 -7.35 4.52
CA ASN A 324 -6.22 -6.51 5.15
C ASN A 324 -6.83 -5.75 6.33
N LEU A 325 -5.99 -5.10 7.10
CA LEU A 325 -6.41 -4.08 8.04
C LEU A 325 -6.81 -2.80 7.29
N GLY A 326 -7.69 -2.01 7.89
CA GLY A 326 -8.08 -0.70 7.36
C GLY A 326 -6.99 0.37 7.45
N HIS A 327 -5.88 0.08 8.13
CA HIS A 327 -4.62 0.85 8.18
C HIS A 327 -3.49 -0.04 8.72
N GLY A 328 -2.31 0.53 8.95
CA GLY A 328 -1.16 -0.22 9.43
C GLY A 328 -1.37 -0.85 10.81
N ILE A 329 -0.84 -2.06 10.99
CA ILE A 329 -0.83 -2.76 12.28
C ILE A 329 -0.14 -1.91 13.36
N SER A 330 -0.68 -1.95 14.56
CA SER A 330 -0.11 -1.23 15.71
C SER A 330 1.16 -1.90 16.23
N GLN A 331 2.12 -1.08 16.68
CA GLN A 331 3.32 -1.59 17.34
C GLN A 331 3.04 -2.33 18.66
N PHE A 332 1.85 -2.19 19.22
CA PHE A 332 1.42 -2.81 20.46
C PHE A 332 0.62 -4.09 20.24
N THR A 333 0.41 -4.50 18.99
CA THR A 333 -0.28 -5.75 18.68
C THR A 333 0.54 -6.94 19.14
N PRO A 334 -0.05 -7.89 19.90
CA PRO A 334 0.59 -9.17 20.15
C PRO A 334 0.80 -9.93 18.82
N PRO A 335 2.00 -10.44 18.54
CA PRO A 335 2.25 -11.16 17.28
C PRO A 335 1.34 -12.38 17.08
N GLU A 336 0.96 -13.07 18.16
CA GLU A 336 0.02 -14.19 18.15
C GLU A 336 -1.37 -13.79 17.65
N ASN A 337 -1.80 -12.54 17.89
CA ASN A 337 -3.07 -12.03 17.41
C ASN A 337 -3.03 -11.75 15.90
N ALA A 338 -1.87 -11.36 15.37
CA ALA A 338 -1.68 -11.28 13.92
C ALA A 338 -1.75 -12.67 13.26
N LEU A 339 -1.18 -13.69 13.89
CA LEU A 339 -1.29 -15.08 13.43
C LEU A 339 -2.75 -15.55 13.46
N ALA A 340 -3.46 -15.33 14.57
CA ALA A 340 -4.87 -15.70 14.72
C ALA A 340 -5.75 -15.08 13.63
N LEU A 341 -5.50 -13.81 13.28
CA LEU A 341 -6.18 -13.15 12.16
C LEU A 341 -5.91 -13.88 10.84
N VAL A 342 -4.65 -14.15 10.49
CA VAL A 342 -4.29 -14.77 9.20
C VAL A 342 -4.91 -16.17 9.09
N GLU A 343 -4.84 -16.97 10.15
CA GLU A 343 -5.44 -18.31 10.21
C GLU A 343 -6.98 -18.26 10.12
N ALA A 344 -7.62 -17.29 10.78
CA ALA A 344 -9.05 -17.08 10.68
C ALA A 344 -9.48 -16.72 9.25
N VAL A 345 -8.76 -15.81 8.59
CA VAL A 345 -9.06 -15.46 7.17
C VAL A 345 -8.96 -16.69 6.29
N HIS A 346 -7.88 -17.46 6.36
CA HIS A 346 -7.68 -18.65 5.52
C HIS A 346 -8.72 -19.73 5.76
N SER A 347 -9.09 -19.99 7.01
CA SER A 347 -10.04 -21.04 7.36
C SER A 347 -11.49 -20.66 7.05
N LEU A 348 -11.89 -19.42 7.44
CA LEU A 348 -13.28 -18.99 7.35
C LEU A 348 -13.68 -18.52 5.95
N SER A 349 -12.72 -18.06 5.11
CA SER A 349 -13.05 -17.53 3.79
C SER A 349 -13.41 -18.61 2.76
N ARG A 350 -12.93 -19.84 2.90
CA ARG A 350 -13.14 -20.90 1.89
C ARG A 350 -14.61 -21.17 1.55
N LYS A 351 -15.52 -21.01 2.52
CA LYS A 351 -16.96 -21.19 2.30
C LYS A 351 -17.55 -20.17 1.32
N PHE A 352 -16.92 -18.99 1.17
CA PHE A 352 -17.37 -17.94 0.26
C PHE A 352 -16.78 -18.07 -1.17
N HIS A 353 -15.91 -19.06 -1.42
CA HIS A 353 -15.28 -19.33 -2.71
C HIS A 353 -15.71 -20.64 -3.39
N ARG A 354 -16.71 -21.37 -2.84
CA ARG A 354 -17.14 -22.69 -3.33
C ARG A 354 -17.70 -22.64 -4.74
N ALA A 355 -18.46 -21.62 -5.09
CA ALA A 355 -19.03 -21.46 -6.43
C ALA A 355 -17.93 -21.24 -7.50
N ASP A 356 -16.86 -20.54 -7.16
CA ASP A 356 -15.72 -20.31 -8.04
C ASP A 356 -14.91 -21.60 -8.29
N ALA A 357 -14.82 -22.48 -7.29
CA ALA A 357 -14.13 -23.77 -7.40
C ALA A 357 -14.85 -24.75 -8.33
N GLU A 358 -16.18 -24.78 -8.30
CA GLU A 358 -17.00 -25.62 -9.19
C GLU A 358 -16.90 -25.17 -10.66
N GLN A 359 -16.90 -23.87 -10.93
CA GLN A 359 -16.72 -23.35 -12.30
C GLN A 359 -15.32 -23.64 -12.86
N SER A 360 -14.28 -23.57 -12.02
CA SER A 360 -12.90 -23.90 -12.42
C SER A 360 -12.72 -25.38 -12.74
N SER A 361 -13.41 -26.27 -12.05
CA SER A 361 -13.35 -27.72 -12.30
C SER A 361 -14.06 -28.12 -13.60
N ILE A 362 -15.14 -27.44 -13.98
CA ILE A 362 -15.90 -27.71 -15.22
C ILE A 362 -15.08 -27.26 -16.46
N SER A 363 -14.36 -26.13 -16.36
CA SER A 363 -13.52 -25.64 -17.46
C SER A 363 -12.27 -26.50 -17.70
N ALA A 364 -11.73 -27.15 -16.66
CA ALA A 364 -10.56 -28.03 -16.74
C ALA A 364 -10.89 -29.44 -17.32
N THR A 365 -12.18 -29.85 -17.29
CA THR A 365 -12.62 -31.12 -17.82
C THR A 365 -13.13 -31.02 -19.28
N SER A 366 -13.23 -29.81 -19.83
CA SER A 366 -13.74 -29.55 -21.20
C SER A 366 -12.64 -29.11 -22.18
N GLY A 367 -11.38 -29.14 -21.83
CA GLY A 367 -10.19 -28.86 -22.65
C GLY A 367 -9.32 -30.11 -22.76
#